data_789bd80d34957a50254b9fe6a91cade3
#
_entry.id   789bd80d34957a50254b9fe6a91cade3
#
_cell.length_a   1.000
_cell.length_b   1.000
_cell.length_c   1.000
_cell.angle_alpha   90.00
_cell.angle_beta   90.00
_cell.angle_gamma   90.00
#
_symmetry.space_group_name_H-M   'P 1'
#
loop_
_entity.id
_entity.type
_entity.pdbx_description
1 polymer ?
#
loop_
_entity_poly.entity_id
_entity_poly.type
_entity_poly.pdbx_seq_one_letter_code
_entity_poly.pdbx_strand_id
1 'polypeptide(L)'
;MSKKVVTFGEIMLRLATPNYLRFIQATEFEATYGGGEANVAVSLANYGLSPQFVTRLPKNDIGSAALSTLRKHNVGTDHIAYGGDRLGIYFLESGAVTRGSKVVYDRANSALADIQPGMIDWDKALDGAEWFHWTGITPAVSQGAADVCLEGVKAANAKGVTVSCDLNYRKNLWKYGKQPGDIMPELVAGCDVILGNEEDAEKVFDIHPEGVDVTKGHVEAAAYESVCTQLMEKFPRAKKAIITLRGSISASHNSWSGVLYDGKKLYEAPTYQITHIVDRVGGGDSFMGGLIYGLLTYSDDDQQALNFAVAASCLKHTIKGDFNMVSVEEVEKLMGGDASGRVSR
;
A
#
# COMPACT_ATOMS: atom_id res chain seq x y z
N MET A 1 13.27 22.07 -1.90
CA MET A 1 12.98 21.13 -2.99
C MET A 1 11.96 20.12 -2.46
N SER A 2 11.07 19.61 -3.29
CA SER A 2 10.13 18.56 -2.87
C SER A 2 10.88 17.26 -2.58
N LYS A 3 10.51 16.54 -1.51
CA LYS A 3 11.18 15.32 -1.08
C LYS A 3 10.94 14.18 -2.08
N LYS A 4 12.01 13.51 -2.49
CA LYS A 4 11.95 12.40 -3.44
C LYS A 4 11.63 11.10 -2.70
N VAL A 5 10.57 10.42 -3.13
CA VAL A 5 10.17 9.09 -2.64
C VAL A 5 10.19 8.10 -3.79
N VAL A 6 10.86 6.97 -3.62
CA VAL A 6 10.90 5.91 -4.63
C VAL A 6 9.98 4.78 -4.19
N THR A 7 9.12 4.29 -5.10
CA THR A 7 8.29 3.12 -4.86
C THR A 7 8.54 2.06 -5.92
N PHE A 8 8.55 0.77 -5.53
CA PHE A 8 8.83 -0.35 -6.44
C PHE A 8 7.73 -1.41 -6.37
N GLY A 9 7.09 -1.69 -7.49
CA GLY A 9 6.07 -2.71 -7.57
C GLY A 9 5.40 -2.82 -8.93
N GLU A 10 4.22 -3.45 -8.99
CA GLU A 10 3.46 -3.64 -10.22
C GLU A 10 2.33 -2.62 -10.36
N ILE A 11 2.20 -2.04 -11.56
CA ILE A 11 0.96 -1.42 -12.00
C ILE A 11 0.22 -2.38 -12.92
N MET A 12 -1.07 -2.57 -12.69
CA MET A 12 -1.92 -3.48 -13.45
C MET A 12 -3.08 -2.74 -14.12
N LEU A 13 -3.60 -3.32 -15.18
CA LEU A 13 -4.90 -2.92 -15.73
C LEU A 13 -6.00 -3.49 -14.84
N ARG A 14 -6.84 -2.62 -14.27
CA ARG A 14 -8.05 -2.97 -13.56
C ARG A 14 -9.23 -2.98 -14.51
N LEU A 15 -9.97 -4.09 -14.55
CA LEU A 15 -11.23 -4.23 -15.26
C LEU A 15 -12.36 -4.46 -14.24
N ALA A 16 -13.11 -3.41 -13.93
CA ALA A 16 -14.18 -3.45 -12.95
C ALA A 16 -15.55 -3.59 -13.63
N THR A 17 -16.44 -4.42 -13.08
CA THR A 17 -17.83 -4.41 -13.53
C THR A 17 -18.49 -3.07 -13.21
N PRO A 18 -19.36 -2.52 -14.09
CA PRO A 18 -20.08 -1.30 -13.78
C PRO A 18 -20.94 -1.45 -12.53
N ASN A 19 -20.95 -0.43 -11.68
CA ASN A 19 -21.72 -0.35 -10.46
C ASN A 19 -21.54 -1.61 -9.57
N TYR A 20 -22.61 -2.35 -9.32
CA TYR A 20 -22.64 -3.58 -8.50
C TYR A 20 -23.00 -4.83 -9.32
N LEU A 21 -22.83 -4.78 -10.65
CA LEU A 21 -23.06 -5.95 -11.50
C LEU A 21 -22.10 -7.09 -11.13
N ARG A 22 -22.60 -8.30 -11.21
CA ARG A 22 -21.74 -9.48 -11.09
C ARG A 22 -20.99 -9.74 -12.40
N PHE A 23 -19.88 -10.46 -12.35
CA PHE A 23 -19.15 -10.87 -13.56
C PHE A 23 -20.04 -11.54 -14.59
N ILE A 24 -20.98 -12.40 -14.15
CA ILE A 24 -21.93 -13.10 -15.05
C ILE A 24 -22.98 -12.16 -15.69
N GLN A 25 -23.17 -10.96 -15.15
CA GLN A 25 -24.13 -9.97 -15.67
C GLN A 25 -23.47 -8.92 -16.55
N ALA A 26 -22.15 -8.72 -16.37
CA ALA A 26 -21.41 -7.64 -17.03
C ALA A 26 -21.18 -7.98 -18.52
N THR A 27 -21.53 -7.06 -19.39
CA THR A 27 -21.25 -7.09 -20.84
C THR A 27 -20.12 -6.14 -21.22
N GLU A 28 -19.68 -5.31 -20.29
CA GLU A 28 -18.57 -4.37 -20.42
C GLU A 28 -17.79 -4.23 -19.12
N PHE A 29 -16.60 -3.68 -19.16
CA PHE A 29 -15.77 -3.38 -18.02
C PHE A 29 -15.28 -1.94 -18.06
N GLU A 30 -15.23 -1.31 -16.90
CA GLU A 30 -14.54 -0.04 -16.71
C GLU A 30 -13.05 -0.30 -16.54
N ALA A 31 -12.24 0.26 -17.44
CA ALA A 31 -10.79 0.10 -17.44
C ALA A 31 -10.11 1.25 -16.68
N THR A 32 -9.34 0.92 -15.66
CA THR A 32 -8.47 1.84 -14.91
C THR A 32 -7.13 1.16 -14.63
N TYR A 33 -6.19 1.88 -14.03
CA TYR A 33 -4.90 1.34 -13.65
C TYR A 33 -4.69 1.49 -12.16
N GLY A 34 -3.99 0.52 -11.55
CA GLY A 34 -3.65 0.55 -10.13
C GLY A 34 -2.67 -0.55 -9.74
N GLY A 35 -2.14 -0.43 -8.56
CA GLY A 35 -1.18 -1.36 -7.95
C GLY A 35 -0.65 -0.75 -6.67
N GLY A 36 -0.35 -1.55 -5.65
CA GLY A 36 -0.05 -1.06 -4.30
C GLY A 36 0.90 0.14 -4.30
N GLU A 37 2.09 -0.06 -4.83
CA GLU A 37 3.15 0.95 -4.80
C GLU A 37 2.91 2.11 -5.79
N ALA A 38 2.17 1.85 -6.89
CA ALA A 38 1.71 2.90 -7.81
C ALA A 38 0.63 3.78 -7.15
N ASN A 39 -0.27 3.18 -6.37
CA ASN A 39 -1.29 3.89 -5.60
C ASN A 39 -0.66 4.79 -4.54
N VAL A 40 0.39 4.30 -3.84
CA VAL A 40 1.20 5.09 -2.91
C VAL A 40 1.85 6.27 -3.63
N ALA A 41 2.49 6.03 -4.78
CA ALA A 41 3.14 7.09 -5.55
C ALA A 41 2.15 8.20 -5.97
N VAL A 42 0.95 7.83 -6.44
CA VAL A 42 -0.08 8.82 -6.82
C VAL A 42 -0.55 9.63 -5.60
N SER A 43 -0.74 8.98 -4.44
CA SER A 43 -1.07 9.69 -3.20
C SER A 43 -0.01 10.73 -2.85
N LEU A 44 1.27 10.33 -2.89
CA LEU A 44 2.40 11.23 -2.59
C LEU A 44 2.51 12.40 -3.56
N ALA A 45 2.24 12.18 -4.85
CA ALA A 45 2.19 13.24 -5.85
C ALA A 45 1.08 14.26 -5.54
N ASN A 46 -0.11 13.79 -5.14
CA ASN A 46 -1.23 14.65 -4.75
C ASN A 46 -0.93 15.45 -3.46
N TYR A 47 -0.02 14.94 -2.60
CA TYR A 47 0.46 15.64 -1.41
C TYR A 47 1.67 16.57 -1.68
N GLY A 48 2.07 16.75 -2.96
CA GLY A 48 3.13 17.68 -3.35
C GLY A 48 4.55 17.14 -3.17
N LEU A 49 4.74 15.84 -2.93
CA LEU A 49 6.04 15.20 -2.95
C LEU A 49 6.48 14.85 -4.38
N SER A 50 7.72 14.38 -4.54
CA SER A 50 8.29 13.96 -5.83
C SER A 50 8.43 12.43 -5.90
N PRO A 51 7.34 11.68 -6.11
CA PRO A 51 7.40 10.23 -6.21
C PRO A 51 8.04 9.80 -7.54
N GLN A 52 8.87 8.74 -7.47
CA GLN A 52 9.40 8.00 -8.60
C GLN A 52 8.92 6.56 -8.51
N PHE A 53 8.18 6.10 -9.50
CA PHE A 53 7.70 4.72 -9.55
C PHE A 53 8.63 3.86 -10.38
N VAL A 54 9.17 2.82 -9.78
CA VAL A 54 10.06 1.83 -10.41
C VAL A 54 9.28 0.56 -10.66
N THR A 55 9.33 0.06 -11.89
CA THR A 55 8.63 -1.15 -12.32
C THR A 55 9.22 -1.67 -13.63
N ARG A 56 8.65 -2.75 -14.16
CA ARG A 56 8.90 -3.20 -15.53
C ARG A 56 7.60 -3.23 -16.33
N LEU A 57 7.60 -2.60 -17.50
CA LEU A 57 6.43 -2.51 -18.39
C LEU A 57 6.68 -3.17 -19.75
N PRO A 58 5.65 -3.79 -20.36
CA PRO A 58 5.78 -4.29 -21.73
C PRO A 58 5.88 -3.13 -22.74
N LYS A 59 6.59 -3.36 -23.84
CA LYS A 59 6.70 -2.40 -24.94
C LYS A 59 5.52 -2.52 -25.92
N ASN A 60 4.31 -2.21 -25.43
CA ASN A 60 3.09 -2.22 -26.23
C ASN A 60 2.16 -1.08 -25.79
N ASP A 61 1.02 -0.92 -26.47
CA ASP A 61 0.08 0.17 -26.23
C ASP A 61 -0.53 0.14 -24.83
N ILE A 62 -0.73 -1.05 -24.24
CA ILE A 62 -1.27 -1.18 -22.87
C ILE A 62 -0.24 -0.73 -21.84
N GLY A 63 1.05 -1.11 -22.02
CA GLY A 63 2.15 -0.59 -21.19
C GLY A 63 2.31 0.92 -21.32
N SER A 64 2.15 1.47 -22.55
CA SER A 64 2.18 2.91 -22.79
C SER A 64 1.01 3.64 -22.14
N ALA A 65 -0.17 3.04 -22.09
CA ALA A 65 -1.34 3.60 -21.40
C ALA A 65 -1.16 3.62 -19.88
N ALA A 66 -0.57 2.56 -19.30
CA ALA A 66 -0.20 2.53 -17.88
C ALA A 66 0.81 3.64 -17.55
N LEU A 67 1.87 3.78 -18.36
CA LEU A 67 2.88 4.85 -18.24
C LEU A 67 2.22 6.24 -18.31
N SER A 68 1.33 6.45 -19.26
CA SER A 68 0.62 7.73 -19.45
C SER A 68 -0.26 8.05 -18.24
N THR A 69 -0.86 7.02 -17.64
CA THR A 69 -1.67 7.18 -16.42
C THR A 69 -0.81 7.66 -15.25
N LEU A 70 0.36 7.08 -15.01
CA LEU A 70 1.28 7.54 -13.96
C LEU A 70 1.70 9.00 -14.18
N ARG A 71 2.09 9.35 -15.40
CA ARG A 71 2.50 10.71 -15.77
C ARG A 71 1.38 11.73 -15.60
N LYS A 72 0.14 11.36 -15.95
CA LYS A 72 -1.04 12.19 -15.73
C LYS A 72 -1.21 12.60 -14.26
N HIS A 73 -0.76 11.75 -13.34
CA HIS A 73 -0.81 11.99 -11.90
C HIS A 73 0.52 12.50 -11.33
N ASN A 74 1.40 13.07 -12.16
CA ASN A 74 2.69 13.64 -11.75
C ASN A 74 3.64 12.66 -11.05
N VAL A 75 3.52 11.36 -11.35
CA VAL A 75 4.45 10.34 -10.89
C VAL A 75 5.63 10.26 -11.86
N GLY A 76 6.85 10.38 -11.35
CA GLY A 76 8.07 10.21 -12.12
C GLY A 76 8.23 8.77 -12.61
N THR A 77 8.69 8.60 -13.85
CA THR A 77 8.74 7.30 -14.56
C THR A 77 10.09 7.04 -15.22
N ASP A 78 11.15 7.75 -14.80
CA ASP A 78 12.45 7.74 -15.48
C ASP A 78 13.23 6.43 -15.27
N HIS A 79 12.86 5.65 -14.25
CA HIS A 79 13.54 4.42 -13.86
C HIS A 79 12.72 3.15 -14.16
N ILE A 80 11.79 3.23 -15.11
CA ILE A 80 11.00 2.07 -15.56
C ILE A 80 11.84 1.22 -16.52
N ALA A 81 11.97 -0.07 -16.20
CA ALA A 81 12.52 -1.07 -17.12
C ALA A 81 11.47 -1.50 -18.15
N TYR A 82 11.92 -1.87 -19.35
CA TYR A 82 11.02 -2.29 -20.42
C TYR A 82 11.32 -3.70 -20.88
N GLY A 83 10.28 -4.50 -21.08
CA GLY A 83 10.32 -5.87 -21.58
C GLY A 83 9.17 -6.70 -21.07
N GLY A 84 9.14 -7.99 -21.42
CA GLY A 84 7.99 -8.86 -21.21
C GLY A 84 6.87 -8.57 -22.21
N ASP A 85 5.89 -9.46 -22.27
CA ASP A 85 4.87 -9.46 -23.32
C ASP A 85 3.56 -8.80 -22.89
N ARG A 86 3.25 -8.73 -21.58
CA ARG A 86 1.96 -8.27 -21.08
C ARG A 86 2.05 -7.48 -19.79
N LEU A 87 1.07 -6.62 -19.59
CA LEU A 87 0.74 -6.02 -18.29
C LEU A 87 -0.09 -7.03 -17.48
N GLY A 88 0.08 -7.04 -16.16
CA GLY A 88 -0.81 -7.76 -15.27
C GLY A 88 -2.22 -7.16 -15.31
N ILE A 89 -3.24 -8.00 -15.15
CA ILE A 89 -4.66 -7.59 -15.13
C ILE A 89 -5.28 -8.09 -13.83
N TYR A 90 -6.22 -7.34 -13.28
CA TYR A 90 -7.16 -7.87 -12.34
C TYR A 90 -8.58 -7.42 -12.64
N PHE A 91 -9.52 -8.33 -12.37
CA PHE A 91 -10.93 -8.08 -12.52
C PHE A 91 -11.55 -7.83 -11.15
N LEU A 92 -12.44 -6.84 -11.07
CA LEU A 92 -13.14 -6.50 -9.85
C LEU A 92 -14.66 -6.55 -10.04
N GLU A 93 -15.31 -7.31 -9.17
CA GLU A 93 -16.75 -7.25 -8.93
C GLU A 93 -16.98 -6.55 -7.60
N SER A 94 -17.59 -5.36 -7.62
CA SER A 94 -17.86 -4.59 -6.41
C SER A 94 -18.94 -5.24 -5.55
N GLY A 95 -18.68 -5.32 -4.25
CA GLY A 95 -19.63 -5.82 -3.26
C GLY A 95 -20.69 -4.78 -2.92
N ALA A 96 -21.78 -5.26 -2.32
CA ALA A 96 -22.85 -4.40 -1.82
C ALA A 96 -23.47 -5.02 -0.57
N VAL A 97 -23.68 -4.24 0.46
CA VAL A 97 -24.29 -4.64 1.73
C VAL A 97 -23.61 -5.89 2.32
N THR A 98 -24.25 -7.06 2.27
CA THR A 98 -23.72 -8.34 2.79
C THR A 98 -22.89 -9.11 1.76
N ARG A 99 -22.93 -8.71 0.49
CA ARG A 99 -22.19 -9.37 -0.59
C ARG A 99 -20.78 -8.75 -0.70
N GLY A 100 -19.74 -9.51 -0.35
CA GLY A 100 -18.35 -9.09 -0.50
C GLY A 100 -17.93 -8.83 -1.95
N SER A 101 -16.94 -7.98 -2.14
CA SER A 101 -16.28 -7.80 -3.45
C SER A 101 -15.51 -9.05 -3.83
N LYS A 102 -15.33 -9.27 -5.13
CA LYS A 102 -14.52 -10.36 -5.68
C LYS A 102 -13.42 -9.80 -6.57
N VAL A 103 -12.23 -10.36 -6.42
CA VAL A 103 -11.08 -10.04 -7.27
C VAL A 103 -10.61 -11.32 -7.94
N VAL A 104 -10.38 -11.24 -9.25
CA VAL A 104 -9.75 -12.31 -10.03
C VAL A 104 -8.48 -11.74 -10.66
N TYR A 105 -7.33 -12.34 -10.34
CA TYR A 105 -6.06 -11.92 -10.88
C TYR A 105 -5.68 -12.72 -12.13
N ASP A 106 -5.27 -12.01 -13.17
CA ASP A 106 -4.59 -12.52 -14.35
C ASP A 106 -3.25 -11.79 -14.50
N ARG A 107 -2.26 -12.14 -13.65
CA ARG A 107 -0.97 -11.47 -13.56
C ARG A 107 0.24 -12.40 -13.72
N ALA A 108 0.02 -13.69 -13.97
CA ALA A 108 1.13 -14.59 -14.26
C ALA A 108 1.84 -14.15 -15.56
N ASN A 109 3.19 -14.27 -15.57
CA ASN A 109 4.01 -13.87 -16.69
C ASN A 109 3.79 -12.41 -17.14
N SER A 110 3.41 -11.54 -16.21
CA SER A 110 3.41 -10.10 -16.47
C SER A 110 4.84 -9.57 -16.58
N ALA A 111 5.01 -8.40 -17.18
CA ALA A 111 6.32 -7.79 -17.33
C ALA A 111 7.06 -7.66 -15.98
N LEU A 112 6.36 -7.36 -14.88
CA LEU A 112 6.96 -7.36 -13.55
C LEU A 112 7.22 -8.78 -13.04
N ALA A 113 6.32 -9.73 -13.26
CA ALA A 113 6.54 -11.11 -12.83
C ALA A 113 7.81 -11.73 -13.44
N ASP A 114 8.19 -11.29 -14.63
CA ASP A 114 9.38 -11.75 -15.37
C ASP A 114 10.62 -10.85 -15.14
N ILE A 115 10.60 -9.92 -14.17
CA ILE A 115 11.74 -9.08 -13.83
C ILE A 115 12.87 -9.94 -13.23
N GLN A 116 14.13 -9.55 -13.50
CA GLN A 116 15.30 -10.26 -12.99
C GLN A 116 16.29 -9.26 -12.35
N PRO A 117 17.11 -9.71 -11.40
CA PRO A 117 18.21 -8.94 -10.84
C PRO A 117 19.06 -8.23 -11.90
N GLY A 118 19.46 -7.00 -11.59
CA GLY A 118 20.26 -6.16 -12.49
C GLY A 118 19.47 -5.44 -13.59
N MET A 119 18.13 -5.64 -13.70
CA MET A 119 17.30 -4.91 -14.66
C MET A 119 16.98 -3.48 -14.23
N ILE A 120 17.12 -3.15 -12.95
CA ILE A 120 16.92 -1.80 -12.40
C ILE A 120 18.28 -1.22 -11.99
N ASP A 121 18.56 -0.01 -12.45
CA ASP A 121 19.69 0.80 -11.98
C ASP A 121 19.32 1.49 -10.66
N TRP A 122 19.47 0.76 -9.55
CA TRP A 122 19.10 1.26 -8.21
C TRP A 122 19.95 2.46 -7.79
N ASP A 123 21.18 2.58 -8.28
CA ASP A 123 22.02 3.73 -7.95
C ASP A 123 21.42 5.03 -8.47
N LYS A 124 20.90 5.02 -9.71
CA LYS A 124 20.21 6.17 -10.29
C LYS A 124 18.80 6.34 -9.72
N ALA A 125 18.06 5.25 -9.55
CA ALA A 125 16.69 5.33 -9.04
C ALA A 125 16.62 5.96 -7.66
N LEU A 126 17.57 5.61 -6.78
CA LEU A 126 17.64 6.08 -5.39
C LEU A 126 18.52 7.33 -5.19
N ASP A 127 19.11 7.88 -6.25
CA ASP A 127 19.90 9.11 -6.13
C ASP A 127 19.02 10.27 -5.65
N GLY A 128 19.43 10.91 -4.54
CA GLY A 128 18.67 11.99 -3.90
C GLY A 128 17.32 11.57 -3.28
N ALA A 129 17.04 10.27 -3.14
CA ALA A 129 15.83 9.80 -2.48
C ALA A 129 15.95 9.92 -0.95
N GLU A 130 14.86 10.33 -0.31
CA GLU A 130 14.73 10.34 1.16
C GLU A 130 14.00 9.08 1.67
N TRP A 131 13.22 8.43 0.79
CA TRP A 131 12.38 7.28 1.15
C TRP A 131 12.29 6.26 0.01
N PHE A 132 12.31 4.98 0.38
CA PHE A 132 12.02 3.84 -0.50
C PHE A 132 10.88 3.00 0.08
N HIS A 133 9.86 2.71 -0.73
CA HIS A 133 8.71 1.92 -0.31
C HIS A 133 8.43 0.74 -1.25
N TRP A 134 8.06 -0.39 -0.66
CA TRP A 134 7.62 -1.61 -1.34
C TRP A 134 6.51 -2.31 -0.53
N THR A 135 5.77 -3.23 -1.16
CA THR A 135 4.76 -4.05 -0.48
C THR A 135 5.09 -5.53 -0.60
N GLY A 136 4.59 -6.35 0.35
CA GLY A 136 4.74 -7.81 0.33
C GLY A 136 4.04 -8.49 -0.86
N ILE A 137 3.25 -7.75 -1.64
CA ILE A 137 2.69 -8.24 -2.90
C ILE A 137 3.82 -8.44 -3.94
N THR A 138 4.76 -7.51 -4.04
CA THR A 138 5.82 -7.55 -5.06
C THR A 138 6.69 -8.80 -4.94
N PRO A 139 7.30 -9.18 -3.80
CA PRO A 139 8.04 -10.43 -3.67
C PRO A 139 7.15 -11.68 -3.77
N ALA A 140 5.85 -11.57 -3.56
CA ALA A 140 4.91 -12.69 -3.68
C ALA A 140 4.59 -13.07 -5.13
N VAL A 141 4.94 -12.22 -6.11
CA VAL A 141 4.62 -12.44 -7.53
C VAL A 141 5.54 -13.49 -8.16
N SER A 142 6.86 -13.39 -7.93
CA SER A 142 7.88 -14.30 -8.47
C SER A 142 9.19 -14.20 -7.69
N GLN A 143 10.08 -15.18 -7.85
CA GLN A 143 11.42 -15.14 -7.28
C GLN A 143 12.21 -13.94 -7.80
N GLY A 144 12.17 -13.68 -9.12
CA GLY A 144 12.85 -12.52 -9.71
C GLY A 144 12.39 -11.19 -9.11
N ALA A 145 11.07 -11.02 -8.90
CA ALA A 145 10.53 -9.80 -8.25
C ALA A 145 10.99 -9.68 -6.79
N ALA A 146 11.08 -10.81 -6.06
CA ALA A 146 11.62 -10.82 -4.69
C ALA A 146 13.10 -10.42 -4.67
N ASP A 147 13.90 -10.98 -5.57
CA ASP A 147 15.35 -10.70 -5.64
C ASP A 147 15.62 -9.23 -6.02
N VAL A 148 14.87 -8.68 -6.99
CA VAL A 148 14.98 -7.26 -7.40
C VAL A 148 14.50 -6.33 -6.26
N CYS A 149 13.45 -6.71 -5.50
CA CYS A 149 13.03 -5.96 -4.32
C CYS A 149 14.15 -5.93 -3.27
N LEU A 150 14.83 -7.05 -3.04
CA LEU A 150 15.96 -7.14 -2.11
C LEU A 150 17.16 -6.30 -2.58
N GLU A 151 17.46 -6.27 -3.89
CA GLU A 151 18.45 -5.33 -4.44
C GLU A 151 18.10 -3.88 -4.08
N GLY A 152 16.83 -3.47 -4.26
CA GLY A 152 16.36 -2.13 -3.92
C GLY A 152 16.50 -1.80 -2.44
N VAL A 153 16.10 -2.73 -1.56
CA VAL A 153 16.26 -2.59 -0.10
C VAL A 153 17.73 -2.43 0.29
N LYS A 154 18.62 -3.29 -0.24
CA LYS A 154 20.07 -3.22 0.05
C LYS A 154 20.68 -1.92 -0.46
N ALA A 155 20.31 -1.47 -1.66
CA ALA A 155 20.79 -0.22 -2.23
C ALA A 155 20.30 1.00 -1.46
N ALA A 156 19.03 1.03 -1.03
CA ALA A 156 18.47 2.08 -0.20
C ALA A 156 19.19 2.17 1.16
N ASN A 157 19.43 1.02 1.81
CA ASN A 157 20.15 0.95 3.06
C ASN A 157 21.61 1.46 2.93
N ALA A 158 22.30 1.10 1.84
CA ALA A 158 23.67 1.56 1.58
C ALA A 158 23.76 3.08 1.39
N LYS A 159 22.68 3.71 0.91
CA LYS A 159 22.57 5.17 0.70
C LYS A 159 21.98 5.91 1.92
N GLY A 160 21.59 5.22 2.99
CA GLY A 160 20.95 5.81 4.16
C GLY A 160 19.52 6.29 3.90
N VAL A 161 18.88 5.80 2.84
CA VAL A 161 17.48 6.09 2.52
C VAL A 161 16.58 5.33 3.49
N THR A 162 15.54 5.99 4.02
CA THR A 162 14.53 5.34 4.87
C THR A 162 13.76 4.32 4.06
N VAL A 163 13.63 3.10 4.58
CA VAL A 163 12.91 2.00 3.90
C VAL A 163 11.64 1.66 4.65
N SER A 164 10.52 1.57 3.92
CA SER A 164 9.25 1.07 4.47
C SER A 164 8.68 -0.08 3.67
N CYS A 165 7.96 -0.95 4.36
CA CYS A 165 7.15 -1.98 3.72
C CYS A 165 5.71 -1.98 4.27
N ASP A 166 4.76 -2.36 3.42
CA ASP A 166 3.46 -2.88 3.82
C ASP A 166 3.51 -4.41 3.67
N LEU A 167 3.32 -5.16 4.75
CA LEU A 167 3.40 -6.62 4.75
C LEU A 167 2.41 -7.26 3.78
N ASN A 168 1.23 -6.71 3.69
CA ASN A 168 0.23 -6.90 2.64
C ASN A 168 0.06 -8.36 2.17
N TYR A 169 -0.06 -9.29 3.12
CA TYR A 169 -0.17 -10.71 2.82
C TYR A 169 -1.36 -11.02 1.90
N ARG A 170 -1.12 -11.87 0.89
CA ARG A 170 -2.15 -12.34 -0.05
C ARG A 170 -2.07 -13.85 -0.20
N LYS A 171 -3.04 -14.56 0.37
CA LYS A 171 -3.14 -16.02 0.34
C LYS A 171 -3.05 -16.62 -1.07
N ASN A 172 -3.52 -15.91 -2.10
CA ASN A 172 -3.58 -16.41 -3.48
C ASN A 172 -2.31 -16.13 -4.31
N LEU A 173 -1.29 -15.50 -3.72
CA LEU A 173 0.04 -15.33 -4.30
C LEU A 173 1.00 -16.43 -3.80
N TRP A 174 2.29 -16.25 -3.93
CA TRP A 174 3.31 -17.23 -3.49
C TRP A 174 3.23 -18.57 -4.24
N LYS A 175 3.03 -18.52 -5.57
CA LYS A 175 2.83 -19.71 -6.41
C LYS A 175 4.10 -20.24 -7.09
N TYR A 176 5.27 -19.73 -6.73
CA TYR A 176 6.56 -20.09 -7.32
C TYR A 176 7.42 -20.99 -6.42
N GLY A 177 6.79 -21.74 -5.51
CA GLY A 177 7.43 -22.75 -4.66
C GLY A 177 8.07 -22.19 -3.38
N LYS A 178 7.82 -20.93 -3.03
CA LYS A 178 8.23 -20.29 -1.78
C LYS A 178 7.03 -19.89 -0.94
N GLN A 179 7.24 -19.82 0.38
CA GLN A 179 6.27 -19.29 1.32
C GLN A 179 6.70 -17.90 1.79
N PRO A 180 5.78 -17.07 2.34
CA PRO A 180 6.14 -15.75 2.88
C PRO A 180 7.30 -15.81 3.88
N GLY A 181 7.27 -16.78 4.78
CA GLY A 181 8.30 -16.99 5.80
C GLY A 181 9.70 -17.31 5.25
N ASP A 182 9.82 -17.74 3.99
CA ASP A 182 11.12 -18.01 3.34
C ASP A 182 11.77 -16.73 2.79
N ILE A 183 10.96 -15.72 2.44
CA ILE A 183 11.40 -14.55 1.67
C ILE A 183 11.28 -13.25 2.49
N MET A 184 10.15 -13.02 3.13
CA MET A 184 9.86 -11.75 3.80
C MET A 184 10.84 -11.39 4.93
N PRO A 185 11.37 -12.33 5.75
CA PRO A 185 12.28 -11.95 6.83
C PRO A 185 13.52 -11.20 6.35
N GLU A 186 14.16 -11.62 5.24
CA GLU A 186 15.34 -10.94 4.71
C GLU A 186 15.00 -9.55 4.18
N LEU A 187 13.86 -9.38 3.51
CA LEU A 187 13.39 -8.11 3.00
C LEU A 187 13.03 -7.12 4.12
N VAL A 188 12.25 -7.59 5.10
CA VAL A 188 11.77 -6.74 6.22
C VAL A 188 12.89 -6.38 7.18
N ALA A 189 13.93 -7.21 7.32
CA ALA A 189 15.11 -6.86 8.11
C ALA A 189 15.82 -5.57 7.63
N GLY A 190 15.59 -5.17 6.38
CA GLY A 190 16.09 -3.91 5.82
C GLY A 190 15.16 -2.70 6.00
N CYS A 191 14.01 -2.85 6.66
CA CYS A 191 13.02 -1.79 6.78
C CYS A 191 13.15 -0.98 8.08
N ASP A 192 12.99 0.33 7.98
CA ASP A 192 12.90 1.25 9.11
C ASP A 192 11.45 1.42 9.60
N VAL A 193 10.45 1.21 8.71
CA VAL A 193 9.02 1.35 8.99
C VAL A 193 8.27 0.13 8.45
N ILE A 194 7.51 -0.55 9.31
CA ILE A 194 6.76 -1.75 8.98
C ILE A 194 5.28 -1.46 9.17
N LEU A 195 4.49 -1.61 8.11
CA LEU A 195 3.04 -1.54 8.13
C LEU A 195 2.44 -2.94 7.89
N GLY A 196 1.34 -3.22 8.53
CA GLY A 196 0.51 -4.40 8.26
C GLY A 196 -0.90 -4.21 8.83
N ASN A 197 -1.73 -5.21 8.64
CA ASN A 197 -2.98 -5.36 9.37
C ASN A 197 -2.82 -6.42 10.48
N GLU A 198 -3.89 -6.68 11.22
CA GLU A 198 -3.87 -7.63 12.35
C GLU A 198 -3.46 -9.05 11.95
N GLU A 199 -3.78 -9.48 10.70
CA GLU A 199 -3.50 -10.82 10.20
C GLU A 199 -2.10 -10.94 9.56
N ASP A 200 -1.54 -9.84 9.06
CA ASP A 200 -0.30 -9.88 8.28
C ASP A 200 0.89 -10.38 9.12
N ALA A 201 1.04 -9.89 10.36
CA ALA A 201 2.11 -10.30 11.25
C ALA A 201 2.02 -11.79 11.61
N GLU A 202 0.82 -12.30 11.83
CA GLU A 202 0.58 -13.72 12.07
C GLU A 202 0.93 -14.55 10.84
N LYS A 203 0.36 -14.22 9.67
CA LYS A 203 0.49 -15.02 8.44
C LYS A 203 1.90 -15.04 7.86
N VAL A 204 2.66 -13.97 8.07
CA VAL A 204 4.02 -13.82 7.51
C VAL A 204 5.10 -14.29 8.48
N PHE A 205 4.92 -14.03 9.80
CA PHE A 205 5.98 -14.23 10.80
C PHE A 205 5.57 -15.08 11.98
N ASP A 206 4.33 -15.59 12.03
CA ASP A 206 3.78 -16.34 13.16
C ASP A 206 3.79 -15.52 14.48
N ILE A 207 3.58 -14.20 14.37
CA ILE A 207 3.50 -13.28 15.50
C ILE A 207 2.04 -13.14 15.90
N HIS A 208 1.73 -13.48 17.16
CA HIS A 208 0.39 -13.46 17.72
C HIS A 208 0.28 -12.42 18.84
N PRO A 209 -0.88 -11.73 18.96
CA PRO A 209 -1.10 -10.86 20.12
C PRO A 209 -1.10 -11.68 21.40
N GLU A 210 -0.33 -11.27 22.39
CA GLU A 210 -0.30 -11.90 23.69
C GLU A 210 -1.44 -11.36 24.58
N GLY A 211 -2.16 -12.28 25.23
CA GLY A 211 -3.14 -11.94 26.28
C GLY A 211 -4.53 -11.53 25.80
N VAL A 212 -4.88 -11.73 24.51
CA VAL A 212 -6.14 -11.27 23.94
C VAL A 212 -6.95 -12.38 23.29
N ASP A 213 -8.22 -12.44 23.63
CA ASP A 213 -9.22 -13.27 22.95
C ASP A 213 -9.77 -12.53 21.72
N VAL A 214 -9.15 -12.77 20.55
CA VAL A 214 -9.51 -12.17 19.24
C VAL A 214 -10.97 -12.44 18.82
N THR A 215 -11.71 -13.29 19.54
CA THR A 215 -13.09 -13.64 19.18
C THR A 215 -14.12 -12.59 19.60
N LYS A 216 -13.76 -11.60 20.41
CA LYS A 216 -14.68 -10.62 21.01
C LYS A 216 -14.83 -9.27 20.28
N GLY A 217 -14.23 -9.09 19.11
CA GLY A 217 -14.49 -7.92 18.26
C GLY A 217 -14.01 -6.55 18.77
N HIS A 218 -13.47 -6.47 19.97
CA HIS A 218 -12.78 -5.31 20.55
C HIS A 218 -11.42 -5.76 21.05
N VAL A 219 -10.44 -5.74 20.18
CA VAL A 219 -9.05 -5.96 20.59
C VAL A 219 -8.58 -4.66 21.22
N GLU A 220 -8.20 -4.70 22.48
CA GLU A 220 -7.67 -3.52 23.17
C GLU A 220 -6.33 -3.10 22.58
N ALA A 221 -6.03 -1.80 22.55
CA ALA A 221 -4.78 -1.23 22.01
C ALA A 221 -3.51 -1.92 22.53
N ALA A 222 -3.53 -2.40 23.78
CA ALA A 222 -2.44 -3.17 24.40
C ALA A 222 -2.05 -4.45 23.62
N ALA A 223 -3.00 -5.07 22.90
CA ALA A 223 -2.70 -6.25 22.08
C ALA A 223 -1.91 -5.89 20.84
N TYR A 224 -2.20 -4.73 20.24
CA TYR A 224 -1.46 -4.25 19.10
C TYR A 224 -0.06 -3.79 19.48
N GLU A 225 0.11 -3.23 20.71
CA GLU A 225 1.43 -2.90 21.25
C GLU A 225 2.32 -4.16 21.35
N SER A 226 1.76 -5.28 21.81
CA SER A 226 2.49 -6.57 21.87
C SER A 226 2.94 -7.01 20.47
N VAL A 227 2.07 -6.96 19.45
CA VAL A 227 2.43 -7.35 18.09
C VAL A 227 3.51 -6.42 17.53
N CYS A 228 3.38 -5.10 17.72
CA CYS A 228 4.38 -4.13 17.26
C CYS A 228 5.74 -4.34 17.95
N THR A 229 5.73 -4.63 19.26
CA THR A 229 6.95 -4.92 20.02
C THR A 229 7.66 -6.16 19.47
N GLN A 230 6.93 -7.27 19.29
CA GLN A 230 7.47 -8.50 18.71
C GLN A 230 8.04 -8.30 17.30
N LEU A 231 7.36 -7.47 16.45
CA LEU A 231 7.87 -7.11 15.13
C LEU A 231 9.21 -6.37 15.24
N MET A 232 9.31 -5.38 16.13
CA MET A 232 10.54 -4.60 16.30
C MET A 232 11.67 -5.39 16.95
N GLU A 233 11.36 -6.33 17.85
CA GLU A 233 12.34 -7.28 18.42
C GLU A 233 12.88 -8.22 17.34
N LYS A 234 12.00 -8.74 16.47
CA LYS A 234 12.39 -9.59 15.34
C LYS A 234 13.19 -8.83 14.28
N PHE A 235 12.88 -7.56 14.08
CA PHE A 235 13.50 -6.68 13.07
C PHE A 235 14.10 -5.43 13.73
N PRO A 236 15.31 -5.52 14.34
CA PRO A 236 15.88 -4.43 15.15
C PRO A 236 16.18 -3.13 14.39
N ARG A 237 16.18 -3.16 13.04
CA ARG A 237 16.28 -1.95 12.22
C ARG A 237 15.00 -1.11 12.26
N ALA A 238 13.86 -1.73 12.48
CA ALA A 238 12.58 -1.04 12.50
C ALA A 238 12.53 -0.01 13.63
N LYS A 239 12.18 1.20 13.27
CA LYS A 239 11.99 2.35 14.17
C LYS A 239 10.52 2.58 14.47
N LYS A 240 9.64 2.09 13.60
CA LYS A 240 8.18 2.22 13.73
C LYS A 240 7.49 0.97 13.21
N ALA A 241 6.53 0.46 13.98
CA ALA A 241 5.61 -0.58 13.57
C ALA A 241 4.18 -0.04 13.60
N ILE A 242 3.42 -0.26 12.54
CA ILE A 242 2.09 0.31 12.35
C ILE A 242 1.10 -0.81 12.01
N ILE A 243 -0.09 -0.76 12.62
CA ILE A 243 -1.18 -1.69 12.33
C ILE A 243 -2.42 -0.91 11.96
N THR A 244 -2.96 -1.19 10.75
CA THR A 244 -4.27 -0.67 10.35
C THR A 244 -5.38 -1.47 11.01
N LEU A 245 -6.37 -0.77 11.54
CA LEU A 245 -7.49 -1.35 12.26
C LEU A 245 -8.78 -1.20 11.44
N ARG A 246 -9.35 -2.34 11.03
CA ARG A 246 -10.55 -2.35 10.20
C ARG A 246 -11.66 -3.20 10.80
N GLY A 247 -12.70 -2.57 11.32
CA GLY A 247 -13.93 -3.26 11.65
C GLY A 247 -14.81 -3.42 10.42
N SER A 248 -14.87 -4.64 9.86
CA SER A 248 -15.70 -4.95 8.69
C SER A 248 -17.14 -5.25 9.11
N ILE A 249 -18.03 -4.26 9.02
CA ILE A 249 -19.45 -4.39 9.36
C ILE A 249 -20.22 -4.95 8.16
N SER A 250 -19.92 -4.42 6.97
CA SER A 250 -20.49 -4.91 5.71
C SER A 250 -19.59 -4.54 4.52
N ALA A 251 -19.97 -4.95 3.30
CA ALA A 251 -19.27 -4.54 2.09
C ALA A 251 -19.36 -3.01 1.85
N SER A 252 -20.31 -2.33 2.46
CA SER A 252 -20.56 -0.88 2.31
C SER A 252 -20.27 -0.07 3.57
N HIS A 253 -19.90 -0.73 4.68
CA HIS A 253 -19.69 -0.07 5.98
C HIS A 253 -18.52 -0.70 6.73
N ASN A 254 -17.49 0.11 7.01
CA ASN A 254 -16.35 -0.24 7.85
C ASN A 254 -16.16 0.82 8.94
N SER A 255 -15.65 0.42 10.11
CA SER A 255 -14.86 1.30 10.94
C SER A 255 -13.41 1.29 10.48
N TRP A 256 -12.70 2.42 10.62
CA TRP A 256 -11.34 2.56 10.15
C TRP A 256 -10.49 3.39 11.11
N SER A 257 -9.38 2.84 11.53
CA SER A 257 -8.41 3.47 12.43
C SER A 257 -7.01 2.88 12.20
N GLY A 258 -6.07 3.18 13.07
CA GLY A 258 -4.74 2.61 13.09
C GLY A 258 -3.98 2.93 14.36
N VAL A 259 -2.93 2.16 14.61
CA VAL A 259 -1.98 2.39 15.69
C VAL A 259 -0.56 2.45 15.13
N LEU A 260 0.29 3.22 15.80
CA LEU A 260 1.72 3.34 15.50
C LEU A 260 2.50 3.17 16.81
N TYR A 261 3.50 2.31 16.80
CA TYR A 261 4.44 2.12 17.90
C TYR A 261 5.84 2.56 17.48
N ASP A 262 6.46 3.45 18.27
CA ASP A 262 7.79 4.02 18.00
C ASP A 262 8.93 3.31 18.76
N GLY A 263 8.63 2.17 19.36
CA GLY A 263 9.54 1.43 20.25
C GLY A 263 9.49 1.86 21.72
N LYS A 264 8.66 2.88 22.05
CA LYS A 264 8.50 3.39 23.42
C LYS A 264 7.05 3.67 23.77
N LYS A 265 6.28 4.17 22.81
CA LYS A 265 4.89 4.60 23.00
C LYS A 265 4.03 4.12 21.85
N LEU A 266 2.84 3.66 22.19
CA LEU A 266 1.76 3.40 21.24
C LEU A 266 0.93 4.67 21.03
N TYR A 267 0.77 5.06 19.78
CA TYR A 267 -0.10 6.13 19.32
C TYR A 267 -1.35 5.50 18.70
N GLU A 268 -2.51 6.07 18.99
CA GLU A 268 -3.79 5.63 18.45
C GLU A 268 -4.45 6.75 17.65
N ALA A 269 -4.94 6.45 16.46
CA ALA A 269 -5.71 7.42 15.67
C ALA A 269 -7.19 7.38 16.02
N PRO A 270 -7.93 8.48 15.73
CA PRO A 270 -9.40 8.46 15.80
C PRO A 270 -9.99 7.39 14.89
N THR A 271 -11.11 6.81 15.32
CA THR A 271 -11.87 5.85 14.50
C THR A 271 -12.90 6.56 13.64
N TYR A 272 -12.81 6.39 12.33
CA TYR A 272 -13.79 6.88 11.36
C TYR A 272 -14.82 5.80 11.03
N GLN A 273 -16.09 6.20 10.93
CA GLN A 273 -17.18 5.35 10.45
C GLN A 273 -17.44 5.63 8.97
N ILE A 274 -17.10 4.67 8.12
CA ILE A 274 -17.25 4.78 6.66
C ILE A 274 -18.51 4.02 6.26
N THR A 275 -19.65 4.71 6.26
CA THR A 275 -20.98 4.08 6.10
C THR A 275 -21.39 3.84 4.64
N HIS A 276 -20.73 4.51 3.69
CA HIS A 276 -21.03 4.43 2.26
C HIS A 276 -19.74 4.29 1.46
N ILE A 277 -19.19 3.08 1.42
CA ILE A 277 -17.98 2.81 0.68
C ILE A 277 -18.28 2.83 -0.82
N VAL A 278 -17.65 3.75 -1.55
CA VAL A 278 -17.68 3.84 -3.02
C VAL A 278 -16.72 2.83 -3.63
N ASP A 279 -15.47 2.82 -3.15
CA ASP A 279 -14.46 1.85 -3.56
C ASP A 279 -13.43 1.64 -2.43
N ARG A 280 -13.20 0.39 -2.05
CA ARG A 280 -12.26 0.04 -0.97
C ARG A 280 -10.85 -0.30 -1.45
N VAL A 281 -10.69 -0.53 -2.77
CA VAL A 281 -9.39 -0.86 -3.35
C VAL A 281 -8.46 0.36 -3.22
N GLY A 282 -7.23 0.14 -2.80
CA GLY A 282 -6.28 1.23 -2.53
C GLY A 282 -6.40 1.89 -1.15
N GLY A 283 -7.30 1.40 -0.27
CA GLY A 283 -7.46 1.94 1.10
C GLY A 283 -6.18 1.81 1.93
N GLY A 284 -5.54 0.64 1.95
CA GLY A 284 -4.25 0.41 2.61
C GLY A 284 -3.12 1.25 1.99
N ASP A 285 -3.08 1.29 0.65
CA ASP A 285 -2.05 2.05 -0.07
C ASP A 285 -2.17 3.56 0.20
N SER A 286 -3.39 4.08 0.31
CA SER A 286 -3.62 5.49 0.66
C SER A 286 -3.27 5.79 2.13
N PHE A 287 -3.46 4.83 3.03
CA PHE A 287 -2.94 4.93 4.40
C PHE A 287 -1.42 5.04 4.37
N MET A 288 -0.73 4.15 3.64
CA MET A 288 0.72 4.17 3.55
C MET A 288 1.26 5.45 2.89
N GLY A 289 0.61 5.92 1.82
CA GLY A 289 0.93 7.22 1.20
C GLY A 289 0.80 8.39 2.17
N GLY A 290 -0.30 8.41 2.95
CA GLY A 290 -0.51 9.40 4.01
C GLY A 290 0.50 9.29 5.14
N LEU A 291 0.87 8.08 5.55
CA LEU A 291 1.88 7.84 6.58
C LEU A 291 3.26 8.34 6.16
N ILE A 292 3.72 8.00 4.94
CA ILE A 292 5.00 8.47 4.41
C ILE A 292 5.01 10.01 4.36
N TYR A 293 3.93 10.61 3.84
CA TYR A 293 3.80 12.08 3.83
C TYR A 293 3.89 12.67 5.24
N GLY A 294 3.13 12.12 6.18
CA GLY A 294 3.10 12.59 7.57
C GLY A 294 4.47 12.50 8.24
N LEU A 295 5.13 11.33 8.17
CA LEU A 295 6.44 11.11 8.76
C LEU A 295 7.54 12.01 8.13
N LEU A 296 7.40 12.35 6.85
CA LEU A 296 8.30 13.27 6.18
C LEU A 296 8.00 14.75 6.49
N THR A 297 6.77 15.11 6.83
CA THR A 297 6.33 16.51 6.94
C THR A 297 6.20 16.99 8.37
N TYR A 298 5.60 16.18 9.25
CA TYR A 298 5.35 16.54 10.66
C TYR A 298 6.48 16.03 11.56
N SER A 299 7.70 16.43 11.28
CA SER A 299 8.92 15.99 11.96
C SER A 299 8.70 15.78 13.47
N ASP A 300 8.93 14.55 13.95
CA ASP A 300 8.83 14.16 15.37
C ASP A 300 7.40 14.15 15.98
N ASP A 301 6.34 14.33 15.17
CA ASP A 301 4.95 14.18 15.59
C ASP A 301 4.30 12.95 14.96
N ASP A 302 4.60 11.78 15.55
CA ASP A 302 4.06 10.49 15.10
C ASP A 302 2.54 10.40 15.21
N GLN A 303 1.94 11.12 16.18
CA GLN A 303 0.49 11.17 16.32
C GLN A 303 -0.15 11.89 15.13
N GLN A 304 0.42 13.02 14.72
CA GLN A 304 -0.10 13.77 13.57
C GLN A 304 0.10 12.99 12.27
N ALA A 305 1.25 12.33 12.09
CA ALA A 305 1.51 11.48 10.93
C ALA A 305 0.51 10.32 10.83
N LEU A 306 0.22 9.65 11.95
CA LEU A 306 -0.78 8.58 12.01
C LEU A 306 -2.20 9.11 11.72
N ASN A 307 -2.59 10.24 12.31
CA ASN A 307 -3.90 10.85 12.08
C ASN A 307 -4.10 11.22 10.61
N PHE A 308 -3.06 11.76 9.96
CA PHE A 308 -3.10 12.07 8.53
C PHE A 308 -3.29 10.79 7.69
N ALA A 309 -2.56 9.72 7.99
CA ALA A 309 -2.67 8.44 7.29
C ALA A 309 -4.08 7.86 7.34
N VAL A 310 -4.69 7.84 8.53
CA VAL A 310 -6.04 7.31 8.73
C VAL A 310 -7.08 8.17 8.03
N ALA A 311 -6.99 9.51 8.14
CA ALA A 311 -7.92 10.43 7.48
C ALA A 311 -7.82 10.34 5.94
N ALA A 312 -6.61 10.29 5.39
CA ALA A 312 -6.37 10.12 3.96
C ALA A 312 -7.00 8.83 3.43
N SER A 313 -6.81 7.73 4.15
CA SER A 313 -7.40 6.44 3.81
C SER A 313 -8.93 6.43 3.96
N CYS A 314 -9.47 7.11 4.97
CA CYS A 314 -10.92 7.28 5.12
C CYS A 314 -11.51 7.97 3.88
N LEU A 315 -10.93 9.07 3.44
CA LEU A 315 -11.37 9.81 2.24
C LEU A 315 -11.27 8.95 0.97
N LYS A 316 -10.23 8.11 0.84
CA LYS A 316 -10.08 7.20 -0.31
C LYS A 316 -11.31 6.32 -0.52
N HIS A 317 -11.93 5.84 0.53
CA HIS A 317 -13.11 4.99 0.43
C HIS A 317 -14.32 5.67 -0.22
N THR A 318 -14.30 7.00 -0.37
CA THR A 318 -15.33 7.80 -1.05
C THR A 318 -15.04 8.03 -2.54
N ILE A 319 -13.90 7.52 -3.05
CA ILE A 319 -13.40 7.80 -4.40
C ILE A 319 -13.34 6.49 -5.18
N LYS A 320 -13.89 6.51 -6.41
CA LYS A 320 -13.85 5.37 -7.33
C LYS A 320 -12.44 5.16 -7.91
N GLY A 321 -12.06 3.92 -8.12
CA GLY A 321 -10.73 3.54 -8.61
C GLY A 321 -9.73 3.33 -7.49
N ASP A 322 -8.49 2.96 -7.83
CA ASP A 322 -7.46 2.60 -6.86
C ASP A 322 -6.77 3.82 -6.25
N PHE A 323 -6.63 4.88 -7.04
CA PHE A 323 -5.87 6.07 -6.64
C PHE A 323 -6.62 6.92 -5.63
N ASN A 324 -5.88 7.42 -4.64
CA ASN A 324 -6.39 8.42 -3.72
C ASN A 324 -6.22 9.82 -4.34
N MET A 325 -7.35 10.44 -4.68
CA MET A 325 -7.41 11.72 -5.39
C MET A 325 -7.71 12.90 -4.45
N VAL A 326 -7.25 12.83 -3.20
CA VAL A 326 -7.45 13.89 -2.20
C VAL A 326 -6.22 14.78 -2.06
N SER A 327 -6.45 16.04 -1.71
CA SER A 327 -5.40 17.00 -1.36
C SER A 327 -5.03 16.94 0.13
N VAL A 328 -3.90 17.53 0.49
CA VAL A 328 -3.48 17.71 1.88
C VAL A 328 -4.54 18.49 2.67
N GLU A 329 -5.09 19.57 2.08
CA GLU A 329 -6.10 20.41 2.70
C GLU A 329 -7.37 19.61 3.05
N GLU A 330 -7.84 18.72 2.16
CA GLU A 330 -9.01 17.87 2.43
C GLU A 330 -8.73 16.90 3.58
N VAL A 331 -7.54 16.33 3.66
CA VAL A 331 -7.13 15.42 4.73
C VAL A 331 -7.04 16.17 6.06
N GLU A 332 -6.37 17.31 6.10
CA GLU A 332 -6.23 18.14 7.31
C GLU A 332 -7.57 18.66 7.81
N LYS A 333 -8.47 19.00 6.91
CA LYS A 333 -9.84 19.39 7.25
C LYS A 333 -10.59 18.26 7.96
N LEU A 334 -10.51 17.03 7.45
CA LEU A 334 -11.09 15.86 8.10
C LEU A 334 -10.46 15.59 9.46
N MET A 335 -9.12 15.69 9.57
CA MET A 335 -8.39 15.57 10.84
C MET A 335 -8.85 16.61 11.87
N GLY A 336 -9.16 17.83 11.44
CA GLY A 336 -9.70 18.90 12.27
C GLY A 336 -11.15 18.70 12.71
N GLY A 337 -11.78 17.57 12.34
CA GLY A 337 -13.14 17.20 12.74
C GLY A 337 -14.25 17.71 11.82
N ASP A 338 -13.95 18.37 10.71
CA ASP A 338 -14.96 18.76 9.73
C ASP A 338 -15.29 17.62 8.77
N ALA A 339 -16.18 16.75 9.22
CA ALA A 339 -16.79 15.69 8.42
C ALA A 339 -18.14 16.09 7.81
N SER A 340 -18.44 17.41 7.73
CA SER A 340 -19.79 17.91 7.37
C SER A 340 -20.17 17.68 5.92
N GLY A 341 -19.21 17.42 5.02
CA GLY A 341 -19.45 17.27 3.58
C GLY A 341 -20.02 18.53 2.91
N ARG A 342 -19.87 19.70 3.54
CA ARG A 342 -20.37 20.96 2.98
C ARG A 342 -19.57 21.36 1.75
N VAL A 343 -20.26 21.99 0.80
CA VAL A 343 -19.64 22.53 -0.42
C VAL A 343 -18.54 23.54 -0.04
N SER A 344 -17.31 23.26 -0.42
CA SER A 344 -16.20 24.20 -0.37
C SER A 344 -16.37 25.24 -1.48
N ARG A 345 -16.34 26.55 -1.17
CA ARG A 345 -16.49 27.66 -2.13
C ARG A 345 -15.27 28.55 -2.08
#